data_26c16cbd15b63bebad6756dddfea8aa6
#
_entry.id   26c16cbd15b63bebad6756dddfea8aa6
#
_cell.length_a   1.000
_cell.length_b   1.000
_cell.length_c   1.000
_cell.angle_alpha   90.00
_cell.angle_beta   90.00
_cell.angle_gamma   90.00
#
_symmetry.space_group_name_H-M   'P 1'
#
loop_
_entity.id
_entity.type
_entity.pdbx_description
1 polymer ?
#
loop_
_entity_poly.entity_id
_entity_poly.type
_entity_poly.pdbx_seq_one_letter_code
_entity_poly.pdbx_strand_id
1 'polypeptide(L)'
;VAGLMREWEAIVVPANSKYRSINQLLDDLKANPKLPIAGGSKGTVDHVFMGLLVEKNGMKATDMNYIPYAGGGEVITSVLSKQTIAGVSGTSEFTAQVKAGTLRVLALSSAKPLASIKGKTLTQQGIPFVFGNWRGLSASSSLTEADRLNWMKAVDVTRAGAAWKATLVAKDWQNL
;
A
#
# COMPACT_ATOMS: atom_id res chain seq x y z
N VAL A 1 -18.21 -6.71 -12.17
CA VAL A 1 -18.28 -8.08 -12.69
C VAL A 1 -17.58 -9.03 -11.75
N ALA A 2 -16.33 -8.78 -11.39
CA ALA A 2 -15.58 -9.65 -10.49
C ALA A 2 -14.49 -8.89 -9.75
N GLY A 3 -14.25 -9.24 -8.46
CA GLY A 3 -13.03 -8.92 -7.75
C GLY A 3 -11.90 -9.80 -8.29
N LEU A 4 -10.70 -9.26 -8.46
CA LEU A 4 -9.56 -10.02 -8.96
C LEU A 4 -8.54 -10.27 -7.87
N MET A 5 -8.05 -9.21 -7.24
CA MET A 5 -6.98 -9.33 -6.26
C MET A 5 -7.02 -8.18 -5.26
N ARG A 6 -6.32 -8.38 -4.16
CA ARG A 6 -6.03 -7.35 -3.16
C ARG A 6 -4.52 -7.27 -2.96
N GLU A 7 -4.00 -6.06 -2.92
CA GLU A 7 -2.63 -5.77 -2.51
C GLU A 7 -2.62 -4.95 -1.21
N TRP A 8 -1.46 -4.83 -0.60
CA TRP A 8 -1.27 -4.18 0.68
C TRP A 8 -0.35 -2.98 0.54
N GLU A 9 -0.53 -1.99 1.39
CA GLU A 9 0.32 -0.82 1.46
C GLU A 9 1.45 -1.02 2.49
N ALA A 10 2.60 -0.40 2.22
CA ALA A 10 3.70 -0.32 3.16
C ALA A 10 4.09 1.14 3.40
N ILE A 11 4.47 1.44 4.64
CA ILE A 11 5.12 2.69 4.99
C ILE A 11 6.60 2.39 5.18
N VAL A 12 7.44 3.09 4.44
CA VAL A 12 8.90 2.88 4.43
C VAL A 12 9.66 4.16 4.78
N VAL A 13 10.87 3.97 5.29
CA VAL A 13 11.84 5.03 5.58
C VAL A 13 13.21 4.59 5.09
N PRO A 14 14.20 5.50 4.94
CA PRO A 14 15.58 5.10 4.73
C PRO A 14 16.07 4.13 5.82
N ALA A 15 16.88 3.14 5.48
CA ALA A 15 17.35 2.14 6.44
C ALA A 15 18.07 2.75 7.65
N ASN A 16 18.75 3.88 7.46
CA ASN A 16 19.42 4.64 8.51
C ASN A 16 18.55 5.70 9.21
N SER A 17 17.23 5.74 8.92
CA SER A 17 16.30 6.66 9.57
C SER A 17 16.26 6.48 11.08
N LYS A 18 15.97 7.56 11.83
CA LYS A 18 15.70 7.52 13.27
C LYS A 18 14.47 6.70 13.64
N TYR A 19 13.50 6.63 12.73
CA TYR A 19 12.24 5.90 12.97
C TYR A 19 12.46 4.39 12.93
N ARG A 20 12.06 3.70 14.02
CA ARG A 20 12.16 2.23 14.18
C ARG A 20 10.78 1.56 14.28
N SER A 21 9.72 2.34 14.47
CA SER A 21 8.32 1.89 14.52
C SER A 21 7.42 2.95 13.87
N ILE A 22 6.22 2.52 13.50
CA ILE A 22 5.21 3.45 12.98
C ILE A 22 4.78 4.46 14.03
N ASN A 23 4.72 4.06 15.30
CA ASN A 23 4.31 4.95 16.39
C ASN A 23 5.25 6.16 16.49
N GLN A 24 6.58 5.97 16.40
CA GLN A 24 7.53 7.08 16.40
C GLN A 24 7.30 8.07 15.25
N LEU A 25 6.96 7.57 14.07
CA LEU A 25 6.62 8.44 12.93
C LEU A 25 5.33 9.20 13.19
N LEU A 26 4.30 8.52 13.69
CA LEU A 26 3.00 9.14 13.97
C LEU A 26 3.08 10.17 15.10
N ASP A 27 3.87 9.93 16.16
CA ASP A 27 4.11 10.90 17.22
C ASP A 27 4.79 12.17 16.69
N ASP A 28 5.83 12.02 15.83
CA ASP A 28 6.50 13.16 15.22
C ASP A 28 5.57 13.91 14.24
N LEU A 29 4.75 13.21 13.47
CA LEU A 29 3.75 13.84 12.59
C LEU A 29 2.69 14.59 13.39
N LYS A 30 2.28 14.07 14.54
CA LYS A 30 1.35 14.75 15.44
C LYS A 30 1.94 16.03 16.03
N ALA A 31 3.22 16.00 16.38
CA ALA A 31 3.95 17.16 16.87
C ALA A 31 4.24 18.19 15.76
N ASN A 32 4.52 17.72 14.54
CA ASN A 32 4.82 18.54 13.37
C ASN A 32 4.17 17.96 12.10
N PRO A 33 2.93 18.32 11.79
CA PRO A 33 2.23 17.86 10.59
C PRO A 33 2.87 18.29 9.27
N LYS A 34 3.83 19.22 9.29
CA LYS A 34 4.54 19.70 8.08
C LYS A 34 5.66 18.78 7.62
N LEU A 35 5.97 17.71 8.37
CA LEU A 35 6.94 16.72 7.94
C LEU A 35 6.47 16.03 6.64
N PRO A 36 7.29 16.02 5.58
CA PRO A 36 6.84 15.57 4.26
C PRO A 36 6.78 14.04 4.15
N ILE A 37 5.64 13.52 3.70
CA ILE A 37 5.40 12.10 3.42
C ILE A 37 5.17 11.93 1.91
N ALA A 38 5.95 11.08 1.25
CA ALA A 38 5.78 10.74 -0.15
C ALA A 38 4.72 9.65 -0.35
N GLY A 39 3.97 9.72 -1.44
CA GLY A 39 3.10 8.64 -1.89
C GLY A 39 2.59 8.90 -3.31
N GLY A 40 1.73 8.05 -3.82
CA GLY A 40 1.12 8.21 -5.15
C GLY A 40 0.24 9.46 -5.25
N SER A 41 -0.39 9.66 -6.38
CA SER A 41 -1.21 10.85 -6.66
C SER A 41 -2.26 11.13 -5.58
N LYS A 42 -2.61 12.40 -5.38
CA LYS A 42 -3.66 12.80 -4.43
C LYS A 42 -4.99 12.12 -4.77
N GLY A 43 -5.68 11.61 -3.75
CA GLY A 43 -6.95 10.90 -3.88
C GLY A 43 -6.81 9.42 -4.25
N THR A 44 -5.61 8.93 -4.53
CA THR A 44 -5.35 7.50 -4.74
C THR A 44 -5.23 6.74 -3.43
N VAL A 45 -5.05 5.44 -3.53
CA VAL A 45 -4.99 4.49 -2.43
C VAL A 45 -3.98 4.89 -1.36
N ASP A 46 -2.76 5.25 -1.75
CA ASP A 46 -1.68 5.66 -0.85
C ASP A 46 -2.10 6.89 0.00
N HIS A 47 -2.70 7.90 -0.66
CA HIS A 47 -3.16 9.12 0.00
C HIS A 47 -4.30 8.82 0.97
N VAL A 48 -5.30 8.04 0.55
CA VAL A 48 -6.43 7.63 1.38
C VAL A 48 -5.96 6.80 2.58
N PHE A 49 -5.06 5.84 2.36
CA PHE A 49 -4.49 5.02 3.42
C PHE A 49 -3.79 5.86 4.50
N MET A 50 -2.90 6.78 4.08
CA MET A 50 -2.21 7.67 5.03
C MET A 50 -3.17 8.61 5.75
N GLY A 51 -4.15 9.18 5.02
CA GLY A 51 -5.17 10.05 5.62
C GLY A 51 -5.95 9.33 6.72
N LEU A 52 -6.47 8.14 6.44
CA LEU A 52 -7.18 7.32 7.42
C LEU A 52 -6.30 6.90 8.60
N LEU A 53 -5.02 6.61 8.37
CA LEU A 53 -4.08 6.24 9.42
C LEU A 53 -3.81 7.40 10.38
N VAL A 54 -3.56 8.60 9.87
CA VAL A 54 -3.30 9.77 10.72
C VAL A 54 -4.57 10.19 11.48
N GLU A 55 -5.75 10.09 10.87
CA GLU A 55 -7.04 10.34 11.55
C GLU A 55 -7.29 9.35 12.70
N LYS A 56 -7.01 8.07 12.50
CA LYS A 56 -7.08 7.07 13.59
C LYS A 56 -6.14 7.39 14.75
N ASN A 57 -5.10 8.17 14.52
CA ASN A 57 -4.16 8.62 15.55
C ASN A 57 -4.42 10.04 16.05
N GLY A 58 -5.62 10.58 15.79
CA GLY A 58 -6.08 11.85 16.33
C GLY A 58 -5.53 13.09 15.64
N MET A 59 -5.06 12.95 14.39
CA MET A 59 -4.68 14.07 13.51
C MET A 59 -5.78 14.31 12.49
N LYS A 60 -5.79 15.50 11.88
CA LYS A 60 -6.61 15.75 10.69
C LYS A 60 -5.80 15.39 9.44
N ALA A 61 -6.38 14.61 8.54
CA ALA A 61 -5.74 14.24 7.26
C ALA A 61 -5.36 15.48 6.42
N THR A 62 -6.15 16.55 6.51
CA THR A 62 -5.92 17.83 5.82
C THR A 62 -4.67 18.58 6.28
N ASP A 63 -4.18 18.31 7.48
CA ASP A 63 -2.99 18.98 8.03
C ASP A 63 -1.68 18.30 7.58
N MET A 64 -1.77 17.06 7.08
CA MET A 64 -0.64 16.27 6.63
C MET A 64 0.03 16.88 5.39
N ASN A 65 1.34 17.03 5.45
CA ASN A 65 2.15 17.45 4.30
C ASN A 65 2.44 16.23 3.39
N TYR A 66 1.45 15.89 2.58
CA TYR A 66 1.56 14.80 1.62
C TYR A 66 2.09 15.28 0.28
N ILE A 67 3.22 14.70 -0.17
CA ILE A 67 3.88 15.01 -1.44
C ILE A 67 3.52 13.92 -2.46
N PRO A 68 2.70 14.24 -3.45
CA PRO A 68 2.27 13.25 -4.44
C PRO A 68 3.31 13.03 -5.54
N TYR A 69 3.47 11.78 -5.95
CA TYR A 69 4.29 11.35 -7.07
C TYR A 69 3.48 10.48 -8.05
N ALA A 70 3.98 10.27 -9.26
CA ALA A 70 3.27 9.48 -10.28
C ALA A 70 3.30 7.96 -9.97
N GLY A 71 4.30 7.49 -9.21
CA GLY A 71 4.39 6.07 -8.85
C GLY A 71 5.50 5.76 -7.85
N GLY A 72 5.58 4.48 -7.46
CA GLY A 72 6.47 3.99 -6.40
C GLY A 72 7.95 4.26 -6.63
N GLY A 73 8.42 4.29 -7.89
CA GLY A 73 9.80 4.60 -8.22
C GLY A 73 10.22 6.01 -7.81
N GLU A 74 9.34 7.00 -8.02
CA GLU A 74 9.59 8.39 -7.60
C GLU A 74 9.48 8.53 -6.08
N VAL A 75 8.54 7.82 -5.44
CA VAL A 75 8.45 7.74 -3.97
C VAL A 75 9.74 7.21 -3.37
N ILE A 76 10.31 6.12 -3.92
CA ILE A 76 11.59 5.56 -3.50
C ILE A 76 12.71 6.58 -3.61
N THR A 77 12.81 7.26 -4.76
CA THR A 77 13.82 8.29 -5.01
C THR A 77 13.73 9.44 -4.00
N SER A 78 12.51 9.92 -3.74
CA SER A 78 12.25 10.99 -2.76
C SER A 78 12.66 10.61 -1.33
N VAL A 79 12.36 9.38 -0.92
CA VAL A 79 12.73 8.86 0.41
C VAL A 79 14.24 8.68 0.52
N LEU A 80 14.89 8.07 -0.47
CA LEU A 80 16.34 7.82 -0.44
C LEU A 80 17.16 9.11 -0.51
N SER A 81 16.68 10.12 -1.25
CA SER A 81 17.31 11.46 -1.30
C SER A 81 16.98 12.33 -0.07
N LYS A 82 16.16 11.82 0.86
CA LYS A 82 15.72 12.53 2.08
C LYS A 82 14.91 13.80 1.81
N GLN A 83 14.31 13.94 0.63
CA GLN A 83 13.33 14.98 0.33
C GLN A 83 12.05 14.78 1.14
N THR A 84 11.71 13.52 1.42
CA THR A 84 10.62 13.13 2.32
C THR A 84 11.16 12.21 3.42
N ILE A 85 10.52 12.26 4.60
CA ILE A 85 10.97 11.48 5.77
C ILE A 85 10.49 10.02 5.72
N ALA A 86 9.40 9.78 5.00
CA ALA A 86 8.81 8.47 4.78
C ALA A 86 8.11 8.42 3.42
N GLY A 87 7.86 7.21 2.94
CA GLY A 87 7.09 6.97 1.73
C GLY A 87 6.04 5.90 1.95
N VAL A 88 4.94 5.99 1.20
CA VAL A 88 3.86 5.02 1.19
C VAL A 88 3.54 4.59 -0.23
N SER A 89 3.41 3.30 -0.46
CA SER A 89 2.93 2.70 -1.71
C SER A 89 2.64 1.20 -1.52
N GLY A 90 2.17 0.54 -2.56
CA GLY A 90 1.99 -0.91 -2.59
C GLY A 90 3.27 -1.66 -2.22
N THR A 91 3.14 -2.73 -1.43
CA THR A 91 4.29 -3.49 -0.90
C THR A 91 5.26 -3.98 -1.98
N SER A 92 4.75 -4.35 -3.15
CA SER A 92 5.55 -4.84 -4.27
C SER A 92 6.55 -3.80 -4.81
N GLU A 93 6.27 -2.52 -4.66
CA GLU A 93 7.14 -1.43 -5.10
C GLU A 93 8.44 -1.36 -4.27
N PHE A 94 8.37 -1.68 -2.98
CA PHE A 94 9.49 -1.53 -2.05
C PHE A 94 10.33 -2.79 -1.84
N THR A 95 9.86 -3.94 -2.31
CA THR A 95 10.47 -5.25 -2.00
C THR A 95 11.95 -5.31 -2.35
N ALA A 96 12.37 -4.77 -3.50
CA ALA A 96 13.75 -4.78 -3.94
C ALA A 96 14.66 -3.95 -3.00
N GLN A 97 14.23 -2.74 -2.63
CA GLN A 97 14.99 -1.83 -1.76
C GLN A 97 15.07 -2.32 -0.32
N VAL A 98 14.01 -2.96 0.16
CA VAL A 98 13.99 -3.58 1.50
C VAL A 98 14.93 -4.79 1.53
N LYS A 99 14.95 -5.63 0.48
CA LYS A 99 15.91 -6.73 0.35
C LYS A 99 17.35 -6.25 0.24
N ALA A 100 17.59 -5.15 -0.48
CA ALA A 100 18.89 -4.51 -0.61
C ALA A 100 19.34 -3.77 0.67
N GLY A 101 18.46 -3.63 1.67
CA GLY A 101 18.77 -2.96 2.93
C GLY A 101 18.88 -1.43 2.82
N THR A 102 18.38 -0.81 1.74
CA THR A 102 18.36 0.65 1.57
C THR A 102 17.13 1.30 2.17
N LEU A 103 16.00 0.59 2.22
CA LEU A 103 14.77 0.98 2.89
C LEU A 103 14.43 0.04 4.05
N ARG A 104 13.72 0.57 5.03
CA ARG A 104 13.10 -0.17 6.14
C ARG A 104 11.60 0.03 6.11
N VAL A 105 10.85 -1.07 6.23
CA VAL A 105 9.42 -1.02 6.47
C VAL A 105 9.14 -0.65 7.92
N LEU A 106 8.36 0.41 8.14
CA LEU A 106 7.83 0.77 9.45
C LEU A 106 6.53 0.04 9.75
N ALA A 107 5.65 -0.08 8.76
CA ALA A 107 4.39 -0.78 8.93
C ALA A 107 3.87 -1.35 7.60
N LEU A 108 3.14 -2.45 7.71
CA LEU A 108 2.34 -3.05 6.66
C LEU A 108 0.85 -2.86 6.99
N SER A 109 0.04 -2.59 5.99
CA SER A 109 -1.41 -2.44 6.14
C SER A 109 -2.17 -3.77 6.21
N SER A 110 -1.47 -4.89 6.00
CA SER A 110 -2.04 -6.24 5.99
C SER A 110 -2.43 -6.72 7.39
N ALA A 111 -3.40 -7.64 7.45
CA ALA A 111 -3.81 -8.28 8.70
C ALA A 111 -2.74 -9.20 9.29
N LYS A 112 -1.89 -9.78 8.43
CA LYS A 112 -0.80 -10.70 8.81
C LYS A 112 0.51 -10.27 8.13
N PRO A 113 1.68 -10.62 8.69
CA PRO A 113 2.96 -10.44 8.00
C PRO A 113 2.95 -11.06 6.61
N LEU A 114 3.67 -10.44 5.68
CA LEU A 114 3.79 -10.87 4.29
C LEU A 114 5.09 -11.63 4.08
N ALA A 115 5.07 -12.63 3.19
CA ALA A 115 6.26 -13.44 2.92
C ALA A 115 7.28 -12.69 2.05
N SER A 116 6.82 -11.80 1.17
CA SER A 116 7.66 -11.09 0.19
C SER A 116 8.49 -9.96 0.80
N ILE A 117 8.04 -9.36 1.91
CA ILE A 117 8.64 -8.16 2.49
C ILE A 117 8.65 -8.21 4.01
N LYS A 118 9.83 -8.01 4.62
CA LYS A 118 9.97 -7.98 6.08
C LYS A 118 9.39 -6.69 6.65
N GLY A 119 8.44 -6.83 7.59
CA GLY A 119 7.85 -5.69 8.29
C GLY A 119 6.80 -6.16 9.30
N LYS A 120 6.55 -5.35 10.33
CA LYS A 120 5.42 -5.56 11.25
C LYS A 120 4.17 -4.94 10.65
N THR A 121 3.03 -5.58 10.88
CA THR A 121 1.74 -4.96 10.52
C THR A 121 1.39 -3.83 11.50
N LEU A 122 0.45 -2.96 11.10
CA LEU A 122 -0.10 -1.94 11.99
C LEU A 122 -0.71 -2.58 13.25
N THR A 123 -1.45 -3.67 13.07
CA THR A 123 -2.07 -4.42 14.18
C THR A 123 -1.04 -4.97 15.17
N GLN A 124 0.09 -5.48 14.68
CA GLN A 124 1.19 -5.94 15.56
C GLN A 124 1.87 -4.81 16.34
N GLN A 125 1.62 -3.56 15.96
CA GLN A 125 2.17 -2.38 16.62
C GLN A 125 1.11 -1.61 17.43
N GLY A 126 -0.03 -2.26 17.72
CA GLY A 126 -1.10 -1.71 18.55
C GLY A 126 -2.09 -0.80 17.83
N ILE A 127 -2.00 -0.69 16.50
CA ILE A 127 -2.93 0.08 15.69
C ILE A 127 -3.90 -0.89 14.99
N PRO A 128 -5.16 -1.02 15.43
CA PRO A 128 -6.13 -1.96 14.85
C PRO A 128 -6.66 -1.44 13.52
N PHE A 129 -5.80 -1.40 12.51
CA PHE A 129 -6.11 -0.90 11.19
C PHE A 129 -5.54 -1.84 10.12
N VAL A 130 -6.45 -2.38 9.31
CA VAL A 130 -6.15 -3.19 8.12
C VAL A 130 -6.70 -2.46 6.92
N PHE A 131 -5.88 -2.29 5.90
CA PHE A 131 -6.27 -1.58 4.69
C PHE A 131 -5.71 -2.32 3.48
N GLY A 132 -6.57 -2.64 2.51
CA GLY A 132 -6.17 -3.34 1.29
C GLY A 132 -6.70 -2.63 0.05
N ASN A 133 -5.83 -2.46 -0.92
CA ASN A 133 -6.19 -1.99 -2.24
C ASN A 133 -6.71 -3.18 -3.07
N TRP A 134 -8.00 -3.21 -3.33
CA TRP A 134 -8.60 -4.24 -4.18
C TRP A 134 -8.70 -3.77 -5.63
N ARG A 135 -8.57 -4.70 -6.54
CA ARG A 135 -8.77 -4.48 -7.98
C ARG A 135 -9.78 -5.48 -8.53
N GLY A 136 -10.54 -5.03 -9.51
CA GLY A 136 -11.57 -5.84 -10.11
C GLY A 136 -11.94 -5.35 -11.50
N LEU A 137 -12.86 -6.06 -12.13
CA LEU A 137 -13.49 -5.68 -13.38
C LEU A 137 -14.90 -5.15 -13.13
N SER A 138 -15.21 -4.03 -13.72
CA SER A 138 -16.55 -3.47 -13.78
C SER A 138 -17.01 -3.41 -15.25
N ALA A 139 -18.31 -3.41 -15.46
CA ALA A 139 -18.91 -3.26 -16.79
C ALA A 139 -20.11 -2.34 -16.73
N SER A 140 -20.63 -1.92 -17.88
CA SER A 140 -21.87 -1.16 -17.96
C SER A 140 -23.03 -1.91 -17.32
N SER A 141 -23.94 -1.17 -16.70
CA SER A 141 -25.21 -1.72 -16.20
C SER A 141 -26.12 -2.25 -17.31
N SER A 142 -25.86 -1.85 -18.56
CA SER A 142 -26.57 -2.34 -19.75
C SER A 142 -26.02 -3.65 -20.32
N LEU A 143 -24.99 -4.24 -19.69
CA LEU A 143 -24.44 -5.53 -20.11
C LEU A 143 -25.53 -6.62 -20.00
N THR A 144 -25.69 -7.41 -21.08
CA THR A 144 -26.66 -8.51 -21.02
C THR A 144 -26.20 -9.58 -20.00
N GLU A 145 -27.14 -10.35 -19.49
CA GLU A 145 -26.81 -11.44 -18.56
C GLU A 145 -25.89 -12.49 -19.21
N ALA A 146 -26.11 -12.78 -20.49
CA ALA A 146 -25.26 -13.69 -21.25
C ALA A 146 -23.80 -13.18 -21.33
N ASP A 147 -23.61 -11.91 -21.63
CA ASP A 147 -22.27 -11.30 -21.67
C ASP A 147 -21.64 -11.23 -20.28
N ARG A 148 -22.43 -10.93 -19.25
CA ARG A 148 -21.96 -10.96 -17.85
C ARG A 148 -21.42 -12.33 -17.48
N LEU A 149 -22.14 -13.39 -17.80
CA LEU A 149 -21.74 -14.79 -17.55
C LEU A 149 -20.48 -15.16 -18.34
N ASN A 150 -20.37 -14.72 -19.60
CA ASN A 150 -19.18 -14.94 -20.41
C ASN A 150 -17.93 -14.27 -19.80
N TRP A 151 -18.07 -13.03 -19.33
CA TRP A 151 -16.97 -12.33 -18.63
C TRP A 151 -16.60 -13.03 -17.33
N MET A 152 -17.55 -13.44 -16.51
CA MET A 152 -17.29 -14.21 -15.29
C MET A 152 -16.53 -15.50 -15.59
N LYS A 153 -16.95 -16.26 -16.62
CA LYS A 153 -16.24 -17.46 -17.03
C LYS A 153 -14.80 -17.18 -17.48
N ALA A 154 -14.57 -16.11 -18.24
CA ALA A 154 -13.23 -15.71 -18.65
C ALA A 154 -12.34 -15.36 -17.44
N VAL A 155 -12.90 -14.66 -16.44
CA VAL A 155 -12.21 -14.35 -15.19
C VAL A 155 -11.87 -15.63 -14.43
N ASP A 156 -12.81 -16.57 -14.29
CA ASP A 156 -12.59 -17.81 -13.56
C ASP A 156 -11.50 -18.68 -14.22
N VAL A 157 -11.51 -18.78 -15.55
CA VAL A 157 -10.45 -19.46 -16.30
C VAL A 157 -9.10 -18.80 -16.08
N THR A 158 -9.03 -17.46 -16.12
CA THR A 158 -7.80 -16.69 -15.87
C THR A 158 -7.29 -16.95 -14.45
N ARG A 159 -8.16 -16.88 -13.44
CA ARG A 159 -7.81 -17.07 -12.02
C ARG A 159 -7.37 -18.50 -11.71
N ALA A 160 -7.89 -19.49 -12.43
CA ALA A 160 -7.46 -20.87 -12.33
C ALA A 160 -6.08 -21.12 -12.96
N GLY A 161 -5.65 -20.24 -13.88
CA GLY A 161 -4.42 -20.39 -14.66
C GLY A 161 -3.13 -20.30 -13.83
N ALA A 162 -2.11 -21.03 -14.26
CA ALA A 162 -0.81 -21.07 -13.59
C ALA A 162 -0.12 -19.69 -13.57
N ALA A 163 -0.23 -18.93 -14.66
CA ALA A 163 0.36 -17.59 -14.75
C ALA A 163 -0.24 -16.62 -13.72
N TRP A 164 -1.56 -16.65 -13.52
CA TRP A 164 -2.22 -15.85 -12.50
C TRP A 164 -1.74 -16.19 -11.09
N LYS A 165 -1.71 -17.50 -10.77
CA LYS A 165 -1.23 -17.97 -9.46
C LYS A 165 0.22 -17.60 -9.20
N ALA A 166 1.08 -17.72 -10.20
CA ALA A 166 2.49 -17.30 -10.10
C ALA A 166 2.61 -15.79 -9.87
N THR A 167 1.78 -14.99 -10.54
CA THR A 167 1.75 -13.52 -10.33
C THR A 167 1.31 -13.16 -8.92
N LEU A 168 0.26 -13.79 -8.39
CA LEU A 168 -0.20 -13.56 -7.02
C LEU A 168 0.93 -13.80 -6.01
N VAL A 169 1.66 -14.91 -6.16
CA VAL A 169 2.80 -15.24 -5.29
C VAL A 169 3.94 -14.24 -5.45
N ALA A 170 4.32 -13.91 -6.68
CA ALA A 170 5.44 -13.01 -6.95
C ALA A 170 5.21 -11.58 -6.43
N LYS A 171 3.94 -11.14 -6.41
CA LYS A 171 3.53 -9.80 -5.96
C LYS A 171 3.00 -9.78 -4.53
N ASP A 172 2.86 -10.92 -3.89
CA ASP A 172 2.20 -11.09 -2.59
C ASP A 172 0.76 -10.53 -2.59
N TRP A 173 0.07 -10.74 -3.71
CA TRP A 173 -1.32 -10.35 -3.85
C TRP A 173 -2.25 -11.45 -3.34
N GLN A 174 -3.30 -11.04 -2.67
CA GLN A 174 -4.36 -11.94 -2.22
C GLN A 174 -5.38 -12.11 -3.36
N ASN A 175 -5.70 -13.36 -3.69
CA ASN A 175 -6.81 -13.66 -4.61
C ASN A 175 -8.15 -13.31 -3.95
N LEU A 176 -9.10 -12.73 -4.70
CA LEU A 176 -10.44 -12.37 -4.23
C LEU A 176 -11.51 -13.27 -4.82
#